data_532bbb934d044b22df673b3563ac554e
#
_entry.id   532bbb934d044b22df673b3563ac554e
#
_cell.length_a   1.000
_cell.length_b   1.000
_cell.length_c   1.000
_cell.angle_alpha   90.00
_cell.angle_beta   90.00
_cell.angle_gamma   90.00
#
_symmetry.space_group_name_H-M   'P 1'
#
loop_
_entity.id
_entity.type
_entity.pdbx_description
1 polymer ?
#
loop_
_entity_poly.entity_id
_entity_poly.type
_entity_poly.pdbx_seq_one_letter_code
_entity_poly.pdbx_strand_id
1 'polypeptide(L)'
;TPSATQTAETAEAVARTLTPRKNGELVLRLQAAALRTRENAIVPPNLLFLAGGNASVRGYGYQQIGVESSDGVTEAGRYLLAGSLEYRRPVWRNGRATDWDSVVFVDAGNVANTPAGLRHLRYGVGAGAIWRSPVGPVELAAAYGVQERKLRLHMNLGFTF
;
A
#
# COMPACT_ATOMS: atom_id res chain seq x y z
N THR A 1 33.27 8.67 20.58
CA THR A 1 32.62 8.48 19.23
C THR A 1 31.20 8.99 19.34
N PRO A 2 30.84 10.12 18.70
CA PRO A 2 29.45 10.56 18.71
C PRO A 2 28.61 9.59 17.88
N SER A 3 27.61 8.98 18.51
CA SER A 3 26.62 8.15 17.82
C SER A 3 25.91 9.02 16.78
N ALA A 4 25.99 8.63 15.52
CA ALA A 4 25.25 9.28 14.46
C ALA A 4 23.75 9.11 14.76
N THR A 5 23.06 10.19 15.07
CA THR A 5 21.62 10.19 15.30
C THR A 5 20.95 9.94 13.94
N GLN A 6 20.46 8.73 13.75
CA GLN A 6 19.62 8.37 12.61
C GLN A 6 18.17 8.61 13.06
N THR A 7 17.44 9.43 12.34
CA THR A 7 16.02 9.67 12.61
C THR A 7 15.21 9.10 11.47
N ALA A 8 14.43 8.06 11.76
CA ALA A 8 13.41 7.52 10.85
C ALA A 8 12.06 8.09 11.28
N GLU A 9 11.41 8.80 10.39
CA GLU A 9 10.06 9.33 10.57
C GLU A 9 9.10 8.59 9.67
N THR A 10 8.06 8.01 10.25
CA THR A 10 6.96 7.36 9.53
C THR A 10 5.65 8.01 9.92
N ALA A 11 4.84 8.36 8.95
CA ALA A 11 3.48 8.82 9.14
C ALA A 11 2.52 7.98 8.30
N GLU A 12 1.48 7.50 8.93
CA GLU A 12 0.37 6.83 8.26
C GLU A 12 -0.93 7.51 8.65
N ALA A 13 -1.73 7.89 7.65
CA ALA A 13 -3.05 8.44 7.84
C ALA A 13 -4.08 7.61 7.10
N VAL A 14 -5.15 7.23 7.79
CA VAL A 14 -6.30 6.54 7.21
C VAL A 14 -7.54 7.39 7.44
N ALA A 15 -8.15 7.84 6.34
CA ALA A 15 -9.42 8.53 6.38
C ALA A 15 -10.50 7.63 5.76
N ARG A 16 -11.63 7.53 6.45
CA ARG A 16 -12.80 6.78 5.99
C ARG A 16 -13.99 7.70 5.92
N THR A 17 -14.63 7.76 4.77
CA THR A 17 -15.90 8.45 4.62
C THR A 17 -17.00 7.40 4.59
N LEU A 18 -17.79 7.35 5.66
CA LEU A 18 -18.95 6.47 5.77
C LEU A 18 -20.13 7.16 5.09
N THR A 19 -20.48 6.69 3.89
CA THR A 19 -21.79 6.97 3.30
C THR A 19 -22.81 5.99 3.88
N PRO A 20 -24.14 6.33 3.91
CA PRO A 20 -25.15 5.39 4.41
C PRO A 20 -24.93 4.00 3.82
N ARG A 21 -25.03 2.97 4.65
CA ARG A 21 -24.67 1.56 4.37
C ARG A 21 -25.13 1.00 3.01
N LYS A 22 -26.17 1.59 2.42
CA LYS A 22 -26.66 1.23 1.08
C LYS A 22 -25.72 1.69 -0.05
N ASN A 23 -24.99 2.79 0.14
CA ASN A 23 -24.22 3.45 -0.91
C ASN A 23 -22.72 3.12 -0.89
N GLY A 24 -22.25 2.45 0.15
CA GLY A 24 -20.85 2.01 0.26
C GLY A 24 -19.99 2.92 1.14
N GLU A 25 -18.71 2.61 1.18
CA GLU A 25 -17.68 3.28 1.99
C GLU A 25 -16.51 3.67 1.08
N LEU A 26 -16.05 4.90 1.19
CA LEU A 26 -14.82 5.36 0.57
C LEU A 26 -13.71 5.36 1.62
N VAL A 27 -12.62 4.67 1.35
CA VAL A 27 -11.45 4.58 2.24
C VAL A 27 -10.25 5.19 1.53
N LEU A 28 -9.66 6.22 2.13
CA LEU A 28 -8.39 6.80 1.72
C LEU A 28 -7.32 6.39 2.74
N ARG A 29 -6.22 5.83 2.27
CA ARG A 29 -5.03 5.54 3.07
C ARG A 29 -3.84 6.27 2.47
N LEU A 30 -3.08 6.94 3.32
CA LEU A 30 -1.83 7.61 2.94
C LEU A 30 -0.73 7.15 3.87
N GLN A 31 0.43 6.84 3.31
CA GLN A 31 1.61 6.42 4.03
C GLN A 31 2.81 7.21 3.50
N ALA A 32 3.57 7.81 4.39
CA ALA A 32 4.81 8.49 4.08
C ALA A 32 5.87 8.10 5.10
N ALA A 33 7.10 7.88 4.62
CA ALA A 33 8.23 7.61 5.47
C ALA A 33 9.48 8.28 4.93
N ALA A 34 10.33 8.78 5.84
CA ALA A 34 11.58 9.42 5.50
C ALA A 34 12.67 9.01 6.49
N LEU A 35 13.83 8.67 5.97
CA LEU A 35 15.02 8.43 6.75
C LEU A 35 16.04 9.55 6.50
N ARG A 36 16.34 10.31 7.54
CA ARG A 36 17.35 11.35 7.52
C ARG A 36 18.61 10.87 8.25
N THR A 37 19.74 10.94 7.56
CA THR A 37 21.05 10.60 8.11
C THR A 37 22.06 11.66 7.69
N ARG A 38 23.19 11.76 8.40
CA ARG A 38 24.34 12.56 7.95
C ARG A 38 24.89 12.00 6.63
N GLU A 39 25.43 12.90 5.81
CA GLU A 39 26.19 12.52 4.62
C GLU A 39 27.27 11.49 5.00
N ASN A 40 27.41 10.42 4.22
CA ASN A 40 28.35 9.31 4.42
C ASN A 40 28.04 8.34 5.60
N ALA A 41 26.89 8.40 6.23
CA ALA A 41 26.49 7.39 7.20
C ALA A 41 26.09 6.08 6.48
N ILE A 42 26.68 4.96 6.90
CA ILE A 42 26.25 3.63 6.48
C ILE A 42 24.88 3.37 7.13
N VAL A 43 23.84 3.26 6.32
CA VAL A 43 22.48 3.00 6.79
C VAL A 43 22.27 1.50 6.81
N PRO A 44 21.89 0.91 7.95
CA PRO A 44 21.48 -0.49 7.99
C PRO A 44 20.27 -0.75 7.08
N PRO A 45 20.25 -1.83 6.28
CA PRO A 45 19.18 -2.12 5.33
C PRO A 45 17.78 -2.22 5.96
N ASN A 46 17.68 -2.60 7.23
CA ASN A 46 16.43 -2.70 7.98
C ASN A 46 15.77 -1.35 8.33
N LEU A 47 16.47 -0.24 8.13
CA LEU A 47 15.92 1.11 8.31
C LEU A 47 15.46 1.74 6.98
N LEU A 48 15.75 1.10 5.86
CA LEU A 48 15.36 1.57 4.54
C LEU A 48 13.98 1.02 4.16
N PHE A 49 13.33 1.67 3.20
CA PHE A 49 11.96 1.38 2.81
C PHE A 49 11.88 0.65 1.47
N LEU A 50 10.92 -0.26 1.39
CA LEU A 50 10.46 -0.91 0.16
C LEU A 50 8.94 -0.86 0.12
N ALA A 51 8.37 -0.78 -1.06
CA ALA A 51 6.92 -0.82 -1.27
C ALA A 51 6.54 -1.97 -2.23
N GLY A 52 5.25 -2.15 -2.44
CA GLY A 52 4.66 -3.23 -3.24
C GLY A 52 3.97 -4.29 -2.37
N GLY A 53 2.92 -4.87 -2.92
CA GLY A 53 2.07 -5.84 -2.23
C GLY A 53 0.88 -5.22 -1.50
N ASN A 54 0.22 -6.01 -0.66
CA ASN A 54 -1.06 -5.65 -0.02
C ASN A 54 -0.98 -4.41 0.89
N ALA A 55 0.18 -4.16 1.46
CA ALA A 55 0.35 -3.09 2.45
C ALA A 55 0.58 -1.70 1.82
N SER A 56 0.92 -1.61 0.53
CA SER A 56 1.25 -0.34 -0.11
C SER A 56 0.64 -0.19 -1.51
N VAL A 57 1.18 -0.86 -2.53
CA VAL A 57 0.69 -0.78 -3.92
C VAL A 57 0.38 -2.19 -4.42
N ARG A 58 -0.90 -2.53 -4.50
CA ARG A 58 -1.36 -3.80 -5.08
C ARG A 58 -1.14 -3.80 -6.60
N GLY A 59 -0.93 -4.97 -7.18
CA GLY A 59 -0.51 -5.12 -8.59
C GLY A 59 1.00 -5.24 -8.76
N TYR A 60 1.77 -4.93 -7.70
CA TYR A 60 3.21 -5.20 -7.59
C TYR A 60 3.45 -6.30 -6.57
N GLY A 61 4.51 -7.07 -6.75
CA GLY A 61 4.91 -8.08 -5.76
C GLY A 61 5.39 -7.44 -4.46
N TYR A 62 5.44 -8.25 -3.41
CA TYR A 62 5.92 -7.81 -2.10
C TYR A 62 7.35 -7.26 -2.23
N GLN A 63 7.55 -6.03 -1.73
CA GLN A 63 8.84 -5.33 -1.76
C GLN A 63 9.48 -5.14 -3.17
N GLN A 64 8.68 -5.13 -4.23
CA GLN A 64 9.19 -4.95 -5.60
C GLN A 64 9.26 -3.48 -6.06
N ILE A 65 8.81 -2.54 -5.24
CA ILE A 65 8.96 -1.10 -5.52
C ILE A 65 10.08 -0.56 -4.63
N GLY A 66 11.16 -0.14 -5.25
CA GLY A 66 12.35 0.41 -4.61
C GLY A 66 13.15 1.24 -5.59
N VAL A 67 14.39 1.51 -5.24
CA VAL A 67 15.37 2.16 -6.10
C VAL A 67 16.03 1.12 -6.99
N GLU A 68 16.02 1.33 -8.29
CA GLU A 68 16.74 0.44 -9.22
C GLU A 68 18.25 0.74 -9.16
N SER A 69 19.03 -0.29 -8.84
CA SER A 69 20.48 -0.25 -8.95
C SER A 69 20.94 -0.38 -10.40
N SER A 70 22.17 0.01 -10.70
CA SER A 70 22.78 -0.16 -12.02
C SER A 70 22.73 -1.60 -12.55
N ASP A 71 22.66 -2.56 -11.67
CA ASP A 71 22.59 -3.99 -11.96
C ASP A 71 21.16 -4.52 -12.15
N GLY A 72 20.16 -3.64 -12.14
CA GLY A 72 18.75 -3.99 -12.27
C GLY A 72 18.11 -4.62 -11.01
N VAL A 73 18.81 -4.57 -9.89
CA VAL A 73 18.31 -5.05 -8.61
C VAL A 73 17.50 -3.95 -7.91
N THR A 74 16.35 -4.33 -7.35
CA THR A 74 15.55 -3.40 -6.54
C THR A 74 16.14 -3.28 -5.14
N GLU A 75 16.57 -2.08 -4.79
CA GLU A 75 17.13 -1.76 -3.49
C GLU A 75 16.15 -0.91 -2.67
N ALA A 76 16.28 -1.00 -1.34
CA ALA A 76 15.50 -0.17 -0.43
C ALA A 76 15.96 1.30 -0.48
N GLY A 77 15.01 2.23 -0.39
CA GLY A 77 15.27 3.67 -0.46
C GLY A 77 15.03 4.40 0.87
N ARG A 78 15.43 5.65 0.90
CA ARG A 78 15.34 6.51 2.10
C ARG A 78 13.98 7.19 2.27
N TYR A 79 13.20 7.28 1.20
CA TYR A 79 11.90 7.94 1.18
C TYR A 79 10.87 7.00 0.60
N LEU A 80 9.70 6.95 1.22
CA LEU A 80 8.55 6.18 0.76
C LEU A 80 7.32 7.09 0.75
N LEU A 81 6.54 6.99 -0.32
CA LEU A 81 5.21 7.58 -0.42
C LEU A 81 4.29 6.54 -1.04
N ALA A 82 3.18 6.24 -0.37
CA ALA A 82 2.15 5.37 -0.90
C ALA A 82 0.76 5.90 -0.54
N GLY A 83 -0.18 5.71 -1.43
CA GLY A 83 -1.58 6.07 -1.24
C GLY A 83 -2.50 5.03 -1.85
N SER A 84 -3.66 4.85 -1.25
CA SER A 84 -4.70 3.94 -1.71
C SER A 84 -6.05 4.61 -1.56
N LEU A 85 -6.83 4.58 -2.62
CA LEU A 85 -8.23 4.97 -2.62
C LEU A 85 -9.09 3.76 -2.93
N GLU A 86 -9.96 3.38 -2.01
CA GLU A 86 -10.83 2.22 -2.15
C GLU A 86 -12.30 2.64 -2.04
N TYR A 87 -13.13 2.06 -2.88
CA TYR A 87 -14.58 2.10 -2.74
C TYR A 87 -15.09 0.70 -2.45
N ARG A 88 -15.72 0.55 -1.29
CA ARG A 88 -16.29 -0.71 -0.80
C ARG A 88 -17.80 -0.61 -0.80
N ARG A 89 -18.48 -1.60 -1.34
CA ARG A 89 -19.96 -1.62 -1.39
C ARG A 89 -20.48 -2.97 -0.90
N PRO A 90 -21.44 -2.98 0.04
CA PRO A 90 -22.12 -4.20 0.46
C PRO A 90 -22.84 -4.87 -0.72
N VAL A 91 -22.71 -6.19 -0.80
CA VAL A 91 -23.46 -7.01 -1.77
C VAL A 91 -24.83 -7.30 -1.17
N TRP A 92 -25.88 -6.93 -1.90
CA TRP A 92 -27.27 -7.15 -1.49
C TRP A 92 -27.86 -8.34 -2.24
N ARG A 93 -28.60 -9.19 -1.51
CA ARG A 93 -29.37 -10.30 -2.08
C ARG A 93 -30.75 -10.32 -1.42
N ASN A 94 -31.79 -10.37 -2.24
CA ASN A 94 -33.20 -10.40 -1.77
C ASN A 94 -33.52 -9.28 -0.75
N GLY A 95 -33.02 -8.05 -0.98
CA GLY A 95 -33.26 -6.92 -0.11
C GLY A 95 -32.50 -6.90 1.22
N ARG A 96 -31.58 -7.86 1.44
CA ARG A 96 -30.74 -7.96 2.63
C ARG A 96 -29.26 -7.84 2.26
N ALA A 97 -28.48 -7.15 3.09
CA ALA A 97 -27.03 -7.14 2.96
C ALA A 97 -26.49 -8.53 3.29
N THR A 98 -25.61 -9.02 2.45
CA THR A 98 -24.86 -10.27 2.68
C THR A 98 -23.60 -10.01 3.50
N ASP A 99 -22.86 -11.06 3.85
CA ASP A 99 -21.55 -10.95 4.51
C ASP A 99 -20.41 -10.62 3.53
N TRP A 100 -20.75 -10.21 2.32
CA TRP A 100 -19.81 -9.88 1.26
C TRP A 100 -19.89 -8.40 0.91
N ASP A 101 -18.70 -7.80 0.72
CA ASP A 101 -18.55 -6.48 0.11
C ASP A 101 -17.78 -6.64 -1.21
N SER A 102 -18.14 -5.87 -2.22
CA SER A 102 -17.31 -5.65 -3.39
C SER A 102 -16.36 -4.50 -3.13
N VAL A 103 -15.14 -4.56 -3.64
CA VAL A 103 -14.14 -3.51 -3.54
C VAL A 103 -13.55 -3.20 -4.90
N VAL A 104 -13.37 -1.92 -5.18
CA VAL A 104 -12.55 -1.41 -6.28
C VAL A 104 -11.55 -0.42 -5.71
N PHE A 105 -10.34 -0.38 -6.26
CA PHE A 105 -9.30 0.47 -5.71
C PHE A 105 -8.30 0.95 -6.75
N VAL A 106 -7.66 2.05 -6.39
CA VAL A 106 -6.48 2.60 -7.07
C VAL A 106 -5.41 2.85 -6.02
N ASP A 107 -4.25 2.28 -6.23
CA ASP A 107 -3.08 2.46 -5.39
C ASP A 107 -2.01 3.21 -6.18
N ALA A 108 -1.26 4.04 -5.49
CA ALA A 108 -0.11 4.73 -6.06
C ALA A 108 1.01 4.79 -5.03
N GLY A 109 2.24 4.62 -5.45
CA GLY A 109 3.37 4.75 -4.54
C GLY A 109 4.72 4.64 -5.21
N ASN A 110 5.74 5.07 -4.49
CA ASN A 110 7.12 4.93 -4.91
C ASN A 110 8.06 4.98 -3.70
N VAL A 111 9.26 4.48 -3.93
CA VAL A 111 10.40 4.55 -3.01
C VAL A 111 11.57 5.19 -3.75
N ALA A 112 12.26 6.11 -3.11
CA ALA A 112 13.36 6.84 -3.72
C ALA A 112 14.44 7.20 -2.70
N ASN A 113 15.65 7.55 -3.17
CA ASN A 113 16.73 8.06 -2.33
C ASN A 113 16.68 9.58 -2.14
N THR A 114 15.84 10.26 -2.93
CA THR A 114 15.61 11.71 -2.84
C THR A 114 14.11 12.02 -2.86
N PRO A 115 13.66 13.11 -2.23
CA PRO A 115 12.26 13.53 -2.28
C PRO A 115 11.76 13.77 -3.72
N ALA A 116 12.62 14.26 -4.60
CA ALA A 116 12.29 14.49 -6.00
C ALA A 116 12.00 13.18 -6.75
N GLY A 117 12.69 12.09 -6.42
CA GLY A 117 12.47 10.76 -7.01
C GLY A 117 11.10 10.18 -6.71
N LEU A 118 10.44 10.60 -5.63
CA LEU A 118 9.08 10.16 -5.28
C LEU A 118 8.01 10.57 -6.31
N ARG A 119 8.30 11.52 -7.20
CA ARG A 119 7.35 11.97 -8.25
C ARG A 119 7.02 10.90 -9.29
N HIS A 120 7.88 9.90 -9.45
CA HIS A 120 7.67 8.80 -10.39
C HIS A 120 6.81 7.70 -9.76
N LEU A 121 5.54 8.01 -9.49
CA LEU A 121 4.63 7.07 -8.86
C LEU A 121 4.36 5.85 -9.75
N ARG A 122 4.30 4.68 -9.12
CA ARG A 122 3.82 3.44 -9.72
C ARG A 122 2.37 3.24 -9.32
N TYR A 123 1.54 2.80 -10.26
CA TYR A 123 0.09 2.70 -10.08
C TYR A 123 -0.36 1.26 -10.15
N GLY A 124 -1.26 0.90 -9.23
CA GLY A 124 -1.99 -0.35 -9.24
C GLY A 124 -3.48 -0.08 -9.24
N VAL A 125 -4.22 -0.79 -10.06
CA VAL A 125 -5.68 -0.70 -10.10
C VAL A 125 -6.27 -2.09 -9.95
N GLY A 126 -7.36 -2.22 -9.25
CA GLY A 126 -7.92 -3.54 -9.02
C GLY A 126 -9.33 -3.57 -8.50
N ALA A 127 -9.85 -4.79 -8.40
CA ALA A 127 -11.15 -5.08 -7.86
C ALA A 127 -11.12 -6.42 -7.11
N GLY A 128 -12.02 -6.58 -6.17
CA GLY A 128 -12.09 -7.79 -5.37
C GLY A 128 -13.37 -7.91 -4.57
N ALA A 129 -13.35 -8.87 -3.65
CA ALA A 129 -14.41 -9.11 -2.70
C ALA A 129 -13.84 -9.25 -1.29
N ILE A 130 -14.57 -8.75 -0.33
CA ILE A 130 -14.26 -8.86 1.09
C ILE A 130 -15.37 -9.70 1.72
N TRP A 131 -14.99 -10.81 2.32
CA TRP A 131 -15.89 -11.62 3.13
C TRP A 131 -15.73 -11.27 4.60
N ARG A 132 -16.83 -10.85 5.22
CA ARG A 132 -16.91 -10.59 6.66
C ARG A 132 -17.09 -11.90 7.42
N SER A 133 -15.99 -12.62 7.60
CA SER A 133 -16.01 -13.90 8.34
C SER A 133 -16.11 -13.67 9.85
N PRO A 134 -16.56 -14.69 10.63
CA PRO A 134 -16.64 -14.58 12.10
C PRO A 134 -15.28 -14.34 12.79
N VAL A 135 -14.18 -14.66 12.11
CA VAL A 135 -12.81 -14.49 12.64
C VAL A 135 -12.10 -13.25 12.12
N GLY A 136 -12.75 -12.49 11.25
CA GLY A 136 -12.21 -11.26 10.66
C GLY A 136 -12.44 -11.17 9.14
N PRO A 137 -12.25 -10.00 8.55
CA PRO A 137 -12.44 -9.81 7.13
C PRO A 137 -11.35 -10.54 6.31
N VAL A 138 -11.79 -11.25 5.28
CA VAL A 138 -10.95 -11.89 4.28
C VAL A 138 -11.14 -11.17 2.96
N GLU A 139 -10.10 -10.57 2.42
CA GLU A 139 -10.11 -9.88 1.13
C GLU A 139 -9.41 -10.74 0.07
N LEU A 140 -10.05 -10.90 -1.07
CA LEU A 140 -9.48 -11.44 -2.30
C LEU A 140 -9.63 -10.40 -3.39
N ALA A 141 -8.53 -9.98 -3.99
CA ALA A 141 -8.52 -8.97 -5.02
C ALA A 141 -7.58 -9.33 -6.17
N ALA A 142 -8.00 -8.97 -7.39
CA ALA A 142 -7.13 -8.95 -8.56
C ALA A 142 -6.68 -7.52 -8.81
N ALA A 143 -5.38 -7.31 -8.93
CA ALA A 143 -4.77 -6.01 -9.14
C ALA A 143 -3.81 -6.02 -10.33
N TYR A 144 -3.90 -4.99 -11.14
CA TYR A 144 -3.06 -4.79 -12.31
C TYR A 144 -2.03 -3.69 -12.03
N GLY A 145 -0.74 -4.06 -12.07
CA GLY A 145 0.37 -3.13 -12.00
C GLY A 145 0.58 -2.44 -13.35
N VAL A 146 0.27 -1.14 -13.43
CA VAL A 146 0.21 -0.42 -14.70
C VAL A 146 1.56 -0.40 -15.43
N GLN A 147 2.65 -0.12 -14.71
CA GLN A 147 3.99 -0.03 -15.32
C GLN A 147 4.58 -1.41 -15.64
N GLU A 148 4.33 -2.41 -14.80
CA GLU A 148 4.79 -3.78 -15.06
C GLU A 148 3.91 -4.55 -16.05
N ARG A 149 2.68 -4.06 -16.29
CA ARG A 149 1.68 -4.73 -17.15
C ARG A 149 1.39 -6.17 -16.71
N LYS A 150 1.34 -6.39 -15.41
CA LYS A 150 1.09 -7.71 -14.82
C LYS A 150 -0.15 -7.68 -13.95
N LEU A 151 -0.96 -8.72 -14.06
CA LEU A 151 -2.08 -8.99 -13.17
C LEU A 151 -1.59 -9.89 -12.03
N ARG A 152 -1.93 -9.53 -10.78
CA ARG A 152 -1.63 -10.31 -9.58
C ARG A 152 -2.86 -10.49 -8.73
N LEU A 153 -2.94 -11.64 -8.09
CA LEU A 153 -3.94 -11.91 -7.06
C LEU A 153 -3.35 -11.56 -5.70
N HIS A 154 -4.15 -10.87 -4.91
CA HIS A 154 -3.83 -10.46 -3.55
C HIS A 154 -4.85 -11.05 -2.58
N MET A 155 -4.38 -11.60 -1.49
CA MET A 155 -5.20 -12.05 -0.37
C MET A 155 -4.75 -11.33 0.90
N ASN A 156 -5.70 -10.81 1.64
CA ASN A 156 -5.46 -10.16 2.92
C ASN A 156 -6.41 -10.73 3.98
N LEU A 157 -5.87 -11.04 5.14
CA LEU A 157 -6.60 -11.51 6.31
C LEU A 157 -6.50 -10.44 7.40
N GLY A 158 -7.62 -9.79 7.71
CA GLY A 158 -7.69 -8.84 8.79
C GLY A 158 -8.15 -9.55 10.07
N PHE A 159 -7.28 -9.63 11.07
CA PHE A 159 -7.69 -10.08 12.40
C PHE A 159 -8.14 -8.86 13.21
N THR A 160 -9.37 -8.92 13.73
CA THR A 160 -9.87 -7.95 14.71
C THR A 160 -9.74 -8.62 16.08
N PHE A 161 -8.77 -8.18 16.88
CA PHE A 161 -8.65 -8.55 18.28
C PHE A 161 -9.34 -7.51 19.15
#